data_27da3c760cedab8b5dd775db9a2e1161
#
_entry.id   27da3c760cedab8b5dd775db9a2e1161
#
_cell.length_a   1.000
_cell.length_b   1.000
_cell.length_c   1.000
_cell.angle_alpha   90.00
_cell.angle_beta   90.00
_cell.angle_gamma   90.00
#
_symmetry.space_group_name_H-M   'P 1'
#
loop_
_entity.id
_entity.type
_entity.pdbx_description
1 polymer ?
#
loop_
_entity_poly.entity_id
_entity_poly.type
_entity_poly.pdbx_seq_one_letter_code
_entity_poly.pdbx_strand_id
1 'polypeptide(L)'
;THNNLPSHYNGTTLPYPLRERDLFHMHSWRVPLLPNFEQSALKDRTNWNALATAAENAPVAQTVVSTFICPSGGNPMDMGWGLKHESIGIPPGNITEKDRYRVTRSDYDAMAGIQVLPNPLPPNTNVNSVDHVRWGIWGWPVFETNTTTGSRLSRYRQGMFRDVTDGLSHTIAVVERAGKPKDYLNGKLNVTLDNPNADYPGQVGWSASNTFLWSINADGVGVNESNSRGIYSFHGGGANVGIADGSVRFLSDSTDFEILVKLYGRSDGGLPE
;
A
#
# COMPACT_ATOMS: atom_id res chain seq x y z
N THR A 1 14.25 -12.81 -17.90
CA THR A 1 12.85 -12.82 -17.50
C THR A 1 12.77 -13.13 -16.01
N HIS A 2 12.38 -12.15 -15.24
CA HIS A 2 12.24 -12.31 -13.79
C HIS A 2 10.87 -12.93 -13.51
N ASN A 3 10.84 -14.13 -12.93
CA ASN A 3 9.57 -14.76 -12.49
C ASN A 3 9.04 -14.17 -11.18
N ASN A 4 9.71 -13.15 -10.65
CA ASN A 4 9.38 -12.52 -9.38
C ASN A 4 8.85 -11.12 -9.61
N LEU A 5 7.83 -10.76 -8.84
CA LEU A 5 7.34 -9.39 -8.77
C LEU A 5 8.25 -8.54 -7.87
N PRO A 6 8.31 -7.22 -8.08
CA PRO A 6 8.91 -6.33 -7.08
C PRO A 6 8.28 -6.56 -5.72
N SER A 7 9.06 -6.40 -4.67
CA SER A 7 8.53 -6.46 -3.31
C SER A 7 7.74 -5.18 -2.97
N HIS A 8 6.80 -5.26 -2.04
CA HIS A 8 6.24 -4.06 -1.41
C HIS A 8 7.32 -3.24 -0.73
N TYR A 9 8.27 -3.93 -0.12
CA TYR A 9 9.33 -3.40 0.69
C TYR A 9 10.65 -3.68 -0.01
N ASN A 10 11.19 -2.66 -0.66
CA ASN A 10 12.49 -2.75 -1.33
C ASN A 10 13.49 -1.86 -0.60
N GLY A 11 14.74 -2.28 -0.56
CA GLY A 11 15.81 -1.52 0.05
C GLY A 11 16.86 -2.43 0.63
N THR A 12 17.83 -1.83 1.23
CA THR A 12 19.06 -2.42 1.64
C THR A 12 19.07 -2.98 3.04
N THR A 13 20.11 -3.73 3.28
CA THR A 13 20.66 -4.03 4.61
C THR A 13 20.99 -2.73 5.34
N LEU A 14 20.07 -2.27 6.17
CA LEU A 14 20.39 -1.27 7.16
C LEU A 14 21.40 -1.86 8.17
N PRO A 15 22.22 -1.03 8.81
CA PRO A 15 23.23 -1.48 9.78
C PRO A 15 22.62 -2.08 11.06
N TYR A 16 21.30 -2.18 11.14
CA TYR A 16 20.54 -2.79 12.24
C TYR A 16 19.40 -3.66 11.68
N PRO A 17 18.93 -4.66 12.44
CA PRO A 17 17.78 -5.47 12.04
C PRO A 17 16.54 -4.59 11.87
N LEU A 18 15.86 -4.71 10.73
CA LEU A 18 14.62 -4.00 10.45
C LEU A 18 13.53 -4.42 11.46
N ARG A 19 12.90 -3.44 12.09
CA ARG A 19 11.71 -3.63 12.89
C ARG A 19 10.48 -3.51 12.01
N GLU A 20 9.35 -4.01 12.46
CA GLU A 20 8.09 -3.93 11.73
C GLU A 20 7.76 -2.51 11.26
N ARG A 21 7.96 -1.53 12.12
CA ARG A 21 7.74 -0.12 11.80
C ARG A 21 8.66 0.45 10.72
N ASP A 22 9.87 -0.11 10.57
CA ASP A 22 10.85 0.36 9.59
C ASP A 22 10.41 -0.04 8.17
N LEU A 23 9.57 -1.08 8.02
CA LEU A 23 9.06 -1.54 6.73
C LEU A 23 8.30 -0.44 5.98
N PHE A 24 7.51 0.35 6.68
CA PHE A 24 6.72 1.44 6.08
C PHE A 24 7.57 2.58 5.50
N HIS A 25 8.85 2.57 5.80
CA HIS A 25 9.82 3.55 5.36
C HIS A 25 10.79 3.03 4.30
N MET A 26 10.69 1.76 3.91
CA MET A 26 11.44 1.19 2.81
C MET A 26 10.95 1.72 1.46
N HIS A 27 11.67 1.43 0.39
CA HIS A 27 11.25 1.81 -0.96
C HIS A 27 10.03 0.98 -1.42
N SER A 28 9.08 1.64 -2.04
CA SER A 28 7.87 1.00 -2.56
C SER A 28 8.17 0.08 -3.76
N TRP A 29 7.18 -0.73 -4.12
CA TRP A 29 7.20 -1.55 -5.33
C TRP A 29 7.40 -0.74 -6.62
N ARG A 30 7.07 0.56 -6.62
CA ARG A 30 7.17 1.44 -7.79
C ARG A 30 8.61 1.82 -8.11
N VAL A 31 9.47 1.95 -7.08
CA VAL A 31 10.85 2.43 -7.25
C VAL A 31 11.68 1.53 -8.17
N PRO A 32 11.69 0.19 -8.02
CA PRO A 32 12.39 -0.68 -8.97
C PRO A 32 11.78 -0.66 -10.38
N LEU A 33 10.50 -0.28 -10.53
CA LEU A 33 9.81 -0.22 -11.82
C LEU A 33 9.96 1.11 -12.56
N LEU A 34 10.56 2.14 -11.95
CA LEU A 34 10.75 3.46 -12.57
C LEU A 34 11.32 3.41 -14.00
N PRO A 35 12.29 2.54 -14.33
CA PRO A 35 12.77 2.44 -15.71
C PRO A 35 11.69 2.05 -16.72
N ASN A 36 10.70 1.27 -16.31
CA ASN A 36 9.59 0.86 -17.16
C ASN A 36 8.58 2.01 -17.44
N PHE A 37 8.69 3.09 -16.67
CA PHE A 37 7.90 4.32 -16.81
C PHE A 37 8.74 5.49 -17.37
N GLU A 38 9.85 5.19 -18.05
CA GLU A 38 10.79 6.19 -18.61
C GLU A 38 11.43 7.09 -17.52
N GLN A 39 11.50 6.60 -16.28
CA GLN A 39 12.03 7.32 -15.13
C GLN A 39 13.37 6.74 -14.63
N SER A 40 14.24 6.27 -15.53
CA SER A 40 15.55 5.69 -15.18
C SER A 40 16.42 6.66 -14.37
N ALA A 41 16.46 7.92 -14.78
CA ALA A 41 17.23 8.96 -14.07
C ALA A 41 16.75 9.17 -12.63
N LEU A 42 15.45 9.02 -12.39
CA LEU A 42 14.88 9.13 -11.03
C LEU A 42 15.28 7.92 -10.18
N LYS A 43 15.26 6.71 -10.77
CA LYS A 43 15.75 5.51 -10.10
C LYS A 43 17.24 5.62 -9.75
N ASP A 44 18.06 6.17 -10.64
CA ASP A 44 19.50 6.32 -10.43
C ASP A 44 19.83 7.34 -9.32
N ARG A 45 18.93 8.29 -9.08
CA ARG A 45 19.04 9.25 -7.96
C ARG A 45 18.61 8.66 -6.62
N THR A 46 17.97 7.50 -6.62
CA THR A 46 17.49 6.84 -5.40
C THR A 46 18.68 6.27 -4.63
N ASN A 47 18.87 6.72 -3.40
CA ASN A 47 19.84 6.11 -2.49
C ASN A 47 19.24 4.84 -1.87
N TRP A 48 19.60 3.69 -2.44
CA TRP A 48 19.14 2.39 -1.96
C TRP A 48 19.74 1.96 -0.62
N ASN A 49 20.80 2.64 -0.17
CA ASN A 49 21.47 2.40 1.12
C ASN A 49 20.83 3.20 2.26
N ALA A 50 19.79 3.96 1.97
CA ALA A 50 18.99 4.70 2.93
C ALA A 50 17.51 4.32 2.79
N LEU A 51 16.72 4.57 3.81
CA LEU A 51 15.26 4.41 3.72
C LEU A 51 14.66 5.41 2.73
N ALA A 52 13.52 5.07 2.13
CA ALA A 52 12.81 5.98 1.23
C ALA A 52 12.45 7.31 1.90
N THR A 53 12.28 7.29 3.22
CA THR A 53 11.93 8.46 4.03
C THR A 53 13.14 9.18 4.65
N ALA A 54 14.35 8.74 4.35
CA ALA A 54 15.55 9.44 4.78
C ALA A 54 15.75 10.74 3.99
N ALA A 55 16.44 11.70 4.58
CA ALA A 55 16.66 13.03 3.99
C ALA A 55 17.33 12.96 2.60
N GLU A 56 18.21 12.01 2.39
CA GLU A 56 18.90 11.77 1.11
C GLU A 56 17.93 11.42 -0.03
N ASN A 57 16.80 10.80 0.28
CA ASN A 57 15.77 10.42 -0.68
C ASN A 57 14.62 11.45 -0.80
N ALA A 58 14.63 12.51 -0.01
CA ALA A 58 13.58 13.54 -0.07
C ALA A 58 13.40 14.14 -1.48
N PRO A 59 14.47 14.47 -2.25
CA PRO A 59 14.30 14.99 -3.61
C PRO A 59 13.62 13.99 -4.56
N VAL A 60 13.81 12.68 -4.35
CA VAL A 60 13.13 11.63 -5.10
C VAL A 60 11.65 11.59 -4.73
N ALA A 61 11.35 11.54 -3.43
CA ALA A 61 9.99 11.49 -2.91
C ALA A 61 9.14 12.72 -3.29
N GLN A 62 9.78 13.86 -3.56
CA GLN A 62 9.14 15.12 -3.96
C GLN A 62 8.95 15.26 -5.48
N THR A 63 9.44 14.31 -6.26
CA THR A 63 9.28 14.35 -7.72
C THR A 63 7.91 13.79 -8.11
N VAL A 64 7.15 14.56 -8.89
CA VAL A 64 5.88 14.09 -9.47
C VAL A 64 6.15 13.10 -10.59
N VAL A 65 5.55 11.92 -10.49
CA VAL A 65 5.56 10.92 -11.57
C VAL A 65 4.13 10.81 -12.09
N SER A 66 3.88 11.40 -13.24
CA SER A 66 2.53 11.54 -13.82
C SER A 66 1.80 10.20 -13.99
N THR A 67 2.53 9.13 -14.29
CA THR A 67 1.97 7.77 -14.43
C THR A 67 1.33 7.25 -13.14
N PHE A 68 1.72 7.79 -11.99
CA PHE A 68 1.14 7.39 -10.69
C PHE A 68 -0.06 8.26 -10.28
N ILE A 69 -0.47 9.20 -11.12
CA ILE A 69 -1.55 10.14 -10.83
C ILE A 69 -2.75 9.83 -11.72
N CYS A 70 -3.91 9.60 -11.13
CA CYS A 70 -5.17 9.50 -11.85
C CYS A 70 -5.56 10.88 -12.38
N PRO A 71 -5.85 11.02 -13.69
CA PRO A 71 -6.25 12.31 -14.27
C PRO A 71 -7.52 12.89 -13.61
N SER A 72 -8.40 12.04 -13.09
CA SER A 72 -9.62 12.45 -12.38
C SER A 72 -9.37 12.76 -10.90
N GLY A 73 -8.19 12.50 -10.40
CA GLY A 73 -7.83 12.56 -8.96
C GLY A 73 -7.53 13.96 -8.42
N GLY A 74 -7.86 15.04 -9.13
CA GLY A 74 -7.59 16.41 -8.73
C GLY A 74 -6.18 16.89 -9.12
N ASN A 75 -5.66 17.92 -8.42
CA ASN A 75 -4.39 18.54 -8.78
C ASN A 75 -3.21 17.56 -8.59
N PRO A 76 -2.45 17.24 -9.65
CA PRO A 76 -1.28 16.37 -9.55
C PRO A 76 -0.18 16.93 -8.66
N MET A 77 -0.18 18.23 -8.40
CA MET A 77 0.78 18.90 -7.51
C MET A 77 0.36 18.85 -6.03
N ASP A 78 -0.79 18.25 -5.70
CA ASP A 78 -1.16 18.05 -4.31
C ASP A 78 -0.15 17.12 -3.64
N MET A 79 0.57 17.66 -2.67
CA MET A 79 1.62 16.97 -1.93
C MET A 79 1.12 16.61 -0.54
N GLY A 80 1.33 15.36 -0.17
CA GLY A 80 1.13 14.92 1.20
C GLY A 80 2.35 15.15 2.09
N TRP A 81 2.23 14.62 3.31
CA TRP A 81 3.30 14.60 4.29
C TRP A 81 3.80 13.17 4.49
N GLY A 82 5.11 13.00 4.49
CA GLY A 82 5.78 11.80 4.97
C GLY A 82 6.39 12.04 6.34
N LEU A 83 6.47 11.02 7.17
CA LEU A 83 7.18 11.06 8.45
C LEU A 83 8.64 10.66 8.22
N LYS A 84 9.57 11.45 8.74
CA LYS A 84 11.00 11.11 8.70
C LYS A 84 11.27 9.88 9.55
N HIS A 85 12.21 9.05 9.11
CA HIS A 85 12.54 7.82 9.81
C HIS A 85 12.99 8.04 11.26
N GLU A 86 13.77 9.06 11.50
CA GLU A 86 14.25 9.44 12.84
C GLU A 86 13.12 9.84 13.80
N SER A 87 11.97 10.20 13.26
CA SER A 87 10.78 10.60 14.02
C SER A 87 9.80 9.47 14.28
N ILE A 88 10.15 8.24 13.87
CA ILE A 88 9.32 7.06 14.12
C ILE A 88 9.26 6.76 15.62
N GLY A 89 8.05 6.66 16.13
CA GLY A 89 7.79 6.39 17.55
C GLY A 89 7.49 7.65 18.37
N ILE A 90 7.54 8.83 17.75
CA ILE A 90 6.97 10.04 18.36
C ILE A 90 5.44 9.85 18.43
N PRO A 91 4.81 10.07 19.60
CA PRO A 91 3.35 10.05 19.69
C PRO A 91 2.72 11.05 18.71
N PRO A 92 1.60 10.74 18.03
CA PRO A 92 1.04 11.55 16.96
C PRO A 92 0.83 13.02 17.33
N GLY A 93 0.36 13.30 18.54
CA GLY A 93 0.18 14.67 19.05
C GLY A 93 1.46 15.48 19.24
N ASN A 94 2.63 14.84 19.23
CA ASN A 94 3.94 15.47 19.41
C ASN A 94 4.72 15.60 18.09
N ILE A 95 4.17 15.11 16.97
CA ILE A 95 4.78 15.24 15.65
C ILE A 95 4.69 16.69 15.19
N THR A 96 5.83 17.26 14.81
CA THR A 96 5.95 18.65 14.34
C THR A 96 6.35 18.69 12.87
N GLU A 97 6.38 19.87 12.26
CA GLU A 97 6.79 20.04 10.85
C GLU A 97 8.22 19.56 10.58
N LYS A 98 9.14 19.71 11.54
CA LYS A 98 10.52 19.22 11.41
C LYS A 98 10.62 17.70 11.36
N ASP A 99 9.60 17.00 11.84
CA ASP A 99 9.51 15.53 11.84
C ASP A 99 8.97 14.98 10.52
N ARG A 100 8.55 15.87 9.62
CA ARG A 100 7.88 15.56 8.37
C ARG A 100 8.67 16.05 7.17
N TYR A 101 8.29 15.55 6.01
CA TYR A 101 8.73 16.08 4.72
C TYR A 101 7.59 15.98 3.71
N ARG A 102 7.64 16.82 2.68
CA ARG A 102 6.65 16.77 1.62
C ARG A 102 6.92 15.59 0.71
N VAL A 103 5.85 14.93 0.26
CA VAL A 103 5.90 13.82 -0.69
C VAL A 103 4.86 14.01 -1.77
N THR A 104 5.17 13.60 -2.99
CA THR A 104 4.19 13.56 -4.06
C THR A 104 3.36 12.30 -3.95
N ARG A 105 2.08 12.43 -4.25
CA ARG A 105 1.09 11.36 -4.10
C ARG A 105 1.23 10.26 -5.15
N SER A 106 0.55 9.16 -4.88
CA SER A 106 0.16 8.16 -5.86
C SER A 106 -1.32 7.85 -5.68
N ASP A 107 -2.02 7.72 -6.78
CA ASP A 107 -3.43 7.31 -6.82
C ASP A 107 -3.59 5.81 -7.12
N TYR A 108 -2.49 5.09 -7.29
CA TYR A 108 -2.48 3.65 -7.55
C TYR A 108 -1.62 2.95 -6.53
N ASP A 109 -2.18 1.96 -5.84
CA ASP A 109 -1.52 1.21 -4.79
C ASP A 109 -1.47 -0.28 -5.11
N ALA A 110 -0.47 -0.98 -4.59
CA ALA A 110 -0.41 -2.43 -4.64
C ALA A 110 -1.50 -3.05 -3.76
N MET A 111 -2.15 -4.12 -4.22
CA MET A 111 -3.03 -4.92 -3.39
C MET A 111 -2.21 -5.86 -2.52
N ALA A 112 -2.06 -5.54 -1.25
CA ALA A 112 -1.26 -6.35 -0.32
C ALA A 112 -1.98 -7.63 0.12
N GLY A 113 -3.30 -7.55 0.27
CA GLY A 113 -4.12 -8.66 0.69
C GLY A 113 -5.32 -8.23 1.54
N ILE A 114 -6.02 -9.22 2.05
CA ILE A 114 -7.17 -9.02 2.94
C ILE A 114 -7.06 -9.91 4.16
N GLN A 115 -7.44 -9.39 5.32
CA GLN A 115 -7.65 -10.15 6.52
C GLN A 115 -9.12 -10.60 6.57
N VAL A 116 -9.35 -11.91 6.56
CA VAL A 116 -10.68 -12.51 6.60
C VAL A 116 -10.94 -13.07 7.99
N LEU A 117 -11.70 -12.33 8.77
CA LEU A 117 -12.06 -12.74 10.12
C LEU A 117 -13.37 -13.54 10.11
N PRO A 118 -13.52 -14.57 10.96
CA PRO A 118 -14.78 -15.28 11.13
C PRO A 118 -15.88 -14.33 11.62
N ASN A 119 -17.11 -14.53 11.14
CA ASN A 119 -18.27 -13.77 11.63
C ASN A 119 -19.40 -14.76 12.01
N PRO A 120 -19.83 -14.81 13.28
CA PRO A 120 -19.31 -14.03 14.42
C PRO A 120 -17.89 -14.43 14.82
N LEU A 121 -17.16 -13.45 15.37
CA LEU A 121 -15.78 -13.67 15.83
C LEU A 121 -15.79 -14.55 17.09
N PRO A 122 -15.16 -15.77 17.06
CA PRO A 122 -15.09 -16.60 18.25
C PRO A 122 -14.37 -15.90 19.43
N PRO A 123 -14.76 -16.19 20.67
CA PRO A 123 -14.06 -15.68 21.84
C PRO A 123 -12.57 -16.05 21.78
N ASN A 124 -11.70 -15.11 22.15
CA ASN A 124 -10.25 -15.27 22.15
C ASN A 124 -9.59 -15.48 20.76
N THR A 125 -10.29 -15.14 19.66
CA THR A 125 -9.66 -15.14 18.33
C THR A 125 -8.54 -14.11 18.29
N ASN A 126 -7.34 -14.55 17.93
CA ASN A 126 -6.25 -13.63 17.65
C ASN A 126 -6.48 -13.00 16.28
N VAL A 127 -7.07 -11.81 16.26
CA VAL A 127 -7.37 -11.07 15.03
C VAL A 127 -6.14 -10.70 14.21
N ASN A 128 -4.97 -10.73 14.81
CA ASN A 128 -3.69 -10.48 14.15
C ASN A 128 -3.01 -11.77 13.66
N SER A 129 -3.69 -12.93 13.75
CA SER A 129 -3.13 -14.18 13.25
C SER A 129 -2.98 -14.13 11.73
N VAL A 130 -1.84 -14.59 11.24
CA VAL A 130 -1.58 -14.75 9.80
C VAL A 130 -2.50 -15.80 9.16
N ASP A 131 -3.13 -16.66 9.94
CA ASP A 131 -4.06 -17.68 9.45
C ASP A 131 -5.34 -17.09 8.86
N HIS A 132 -5.65 -15.84 9.20
CA HIS A 132 -6.78 -15.10 8.67
C HIS A 132 -6.41 -14.20 7.49
N VAL A 133 -5.19 -14.27 7.00
CA VAL A 133 -4.70 -13.38 5.95
C VAL A 133 -4.68 -14.08 4.60
N ARG A 134 -5.36 -13.49 3.62
CA ARG A 134 -5.24 -13.83 2.20
C ARG A 134 -4.31 -12.84 1.53
N TRP A 135 -3.09 -13.29 1.24
CA TRP A 135 -2.06 -12.43 0.69
C TRP A 135 -2.29 -12.10 -0.77
N GLY A 136 -2.03 -10.85 -1.15
CA GLY A 136 -1.98 -10.43 -2.54
C GLY A 136 -0.74 -10.96 -3.27
N ILE A 137 -0.60 -10.57 -4.55
CA ILE A 137 0.46 -11.12 -5.42
C ILE A 137 1.88 -10.63 -5.10
N TRP A 138 2.03 -9.51 -4.37
CA TRP A 138 3.32 -8.82 -4.19
C TRP A 138 4.26 -9.46 -3.16
N GLY A 139 3.81 -10.48 -2.46
CA GLY A 139 4.58 -11.13 -1.40
C GLY A 139 4.28 -10.57 0.00
N TRP A 140 5.05 -11.01 0.99
CA TRP A 140 4.78 -10.66 2.40
C TRP A 140 6.03 -10.72 3.27
N PRO A 141 6.06 -9.94 4.35
CA PRO A 141 7.12 -10.01 5.34
C PRO A 141 6.96 -11.26 6.22
N VAL A 142 8.07 -11.84 6.60
CA VAL A 142 8.14 -12.91 7.62
C VAL A 142 8.85 -12.34 8.83
N PHE A 143 8.17 -12.35 9.97
CA PHE A 143 8.72 -11.87 11.24
C PHE A 143 9.13 -13.03 12.13
N GLU A 144 10.24 -12.87 12.82
CA GLU A 144 10.60 -13.69 13.97
C GLU A 144 10.20 -12.96 15.24
N THR A 145 9.37 -13.61 16.05
CA THR A 145 8.94 -13.06 17.33
C THR A 145 10.02 -13.29 18.38
N ASN A 146 10.57 -12.22 18.90
CA ASN A 146 11.42 -12.25 20.08
C ASN A 146 10.67 -11.58 21.23
N THR A 147 10.39 -12.33 22.29
CA THR A 147 9.61 -11.85 23.43
C THR A 147 10.29 -10.72 24.21
N THR A 148 11.62 -10.60 24.09
CA THR A 148 12.41 -9.59 24.81
C THR A 148 12.63 -8.32 23.99
N THR A 149 12.76 -8.43 22.68
CA THR A 149 13.15 -7.31 21.78
C THR A 149 12.09 -6.90 20.79
N GLY A 150 10.91 -7.53 20.83
CA GLY A 150 9.83 -7.36 19.85
C GLY A 150 10.05 -8.15 18.57
N SER A 151 9.04 -8.13 17.71
CA SER A 151 9.11 -8.78 16.39
C SER A 151 10.14 -8.11 15.49
N ARG A 152 10.98 -8.90 14.85
CA ARG A 152 11.97 -8.45 13.87
C ARG A 152 11.69 -9.08 12.52
N LEU A 153 11.88 -8.32 11.46
CA LEU A 153 11.79 -8.86 10.11
C LEU A 153 12.91 -9.90 9.92
N SER A 154 12.52 -11.16 9.74
CA SER A 154 13.45 -12.25 9.44
C SER A 154 13.81 -12.24 7.96
N ARG A 155 12.78 -12.15 7.10
CA ARG A 155 12.93 -12.11 5.66
C ARG A 155 11.68 -11.52 5.00
N TYR A 156 11.85 -11.07 3.78
CA TYR A 156 10.72 -10.73 2.91
C TYR A 156 10.55 -11.84 1.86
N ARG A 157 9.37 -12.43 1.76
CA ARG A 157 9.06 -13.37 0.70
C ARG A 157 8.46 -12.61 -0.48
N GLN A 158 9.23 -12.55 -1.55
CA GLN A 158 8.84 -11.93 -2.80
C GLN A 158 7.69 -12.70 -3.45
N GLY A 159 6.71 -12.00 -4.01
CA GLY A 159 5.61 -12.60 -4.74
C GLY A 159 6.11 -13.21 -6.06
N MET A 160 5.56 -14.34 -6.42
CA MET A 160 5.83 -15.02 -7.69
C MET A 160 4.51 -15.34 -8.38
N PHE A 161 4.49 -15.28 -9.70
CA PHE A 161 3.29 -15.62 -10.48
C PHE A 161 2.79 -17.06 -10.22
N ARG A 162 3.70 -18.00 -9.93
CA ARG A 162 3.35 -19.38 -9.57
C ARG A 162 2.60 -19.50 -8.23
N ASP A 163 2.67 -18.49 -7.38
CA ASP A 163 1.96 -18.48 -6.09
C ASP A 163 0.48 -18.06 -6.25
N VAL A 164 0.08 -17.63 -7.46
CA VAL A 164 -1.29 -17.20 -7.77
C VAL A 164 -2.08 -18.40 -8.28
N THR A 165 -2.60 -19.20 -7.34
CA THR A 165 -3.31 -20.44 -7.67
C THR A 165 -4.76 -20.23 -8.10
N ASP A 166 -5.36 -19.09 -7.75
CA ASP A 166 -6.72 -18.70 -8.14
C ASP A 166 -6.80 -18.16 -9.57
N GLY A 167 -5.65 -18.07 -10.24
CA GLY A 167 -5.51 -17.58 -11.61
C GLY A 167 -5.19 -16.12 -11.70
N LEU A 168 -4.22 -15.80 -12.57
CA LEU A 168 -3.75 -14.43 -12.78
C LEU A 168 -4.87 -13.48 -13.24
N SER A 169 -5.85 -13.97 -13.98
CA SER A 169 -6.99 -13.19 -14.46
C SER A 169 -8.06 -12.92 -13.39
N HIS A 170 -7.94 -13.52 -12.22
CA HIS A 170 -8.89 -13.37 -11.12
C HIS A 170 -8.27 -12.72 -9.86
N THR A 171 -7.03 -12.28 -9.94
CA THR A 171 -6.35 -11.68 -8.80
C THR A 171 -5.96 -10.23 -9.08
N ILE A 172 -6.38 -9.32 -8.21
CA ILE A 172 -6.02 -7.90 -8.31
C ILE A 172 -4.56 -7.70 -7.90
N ALA A 173 -3.81 -7.01 -8.75
CA ALA A 173 -2.44 -6.59 -8.48
C ALA A 173 -2.35 -5.14 -7.99
N VAL A 174 -3.04 -4.24 -8.68
CA VAL A 174 -2.98 -2.80 -8.41
C VAL A 174 -4.40 -2.26 -8.29
N VAL A 175 -4.61 -1.38 -7.34
CA VAL A 175 -5.89 -0.74 -7.09
C VAL A 175 -5.78 0.77 -7.25
N GLU A 176 -6.84 1.39 -7.73
CA GLU A 176 -6.99 2.83 -7.71
C GLU A 176 -7.42 3.28 -6.31
N ARG A 177 -6.72 4.26 -5.75
CA ARG A 177 -6.99 4.91 -4.46
C ARG A 177 -6.74 6.40 -4.56
N ALA A 178 -7.52 7.04 -5.42
CA ALA A 178 -7.35 8.43 -5.80
C ALA A 178 -7.73 9.42 -4.68
N GLY A 179 -7.24 10.64 -4.80
CA GLY A 179 -7.64 11.77 -3.96
C GLY A 179 -6.72 12.07 -2.78
N LYS A 180 -5.71 11.23 -2.51
CA LYS A 180 -4.73 11.51 -1.47
C LYS A 180 -3.96 12.82 -1.77
N PRO A 181 -3.55 13.58 -0.78
CA PRO A 181 -3.52 13.29 0.67
C PRO A 181 -4.84 13.50 1.40
N LYS A 182 -5.89 13.90 0.70
CA LYS A 182 -7.22 14.11 1.30
C LYS A 182 -7.91 12.77 1.51
N ASP A 183 -8.67 12.68 2.60
CA ASP A 183 -9.49 11.51 2.88
C ASP A 183 -10.92 11.74 2.39
N TYR A 184 -11.45 10.75 1.67
CA TYR A 184 -12.80 10.77 1.12
C TYR A 184 -13.60 9.59 1.65
N LEU A 185 -14.85 9.86 2.02
CA LEU A 185 -15.81 8.86 2.48
C LEU A 185 -17.13 9.07 1.71
N ASN A 186 -17.59 8.06 1.00
CA ASN A 186 -18.82 8.09 0.21
C ASN A 186 -18.91 9.34 -0.70
N GLY A 187 -17.85 9.62 -1.45
CA GLY A 187 -17.77 10.74 -2.39
C GLY A 187 -17.57 12.12 -1.75
N LYS A 188 -17.48 12.22 -0.44
CA LYS A 188 -17.34 13.48 0.30
C LYS A 188 -15.99 13.59 0.98
N LEU A 189 -15.43 14.81 0.97
CA LEU A 189 -14.24 15.11 1.73
C LEU A 189 -14.49 14.90 3.23
N ASN A 190 -13.70 14.02 3.84
CA ASN A 190 -13.77 13.75 5.27
C ASN A 190 -12.76 14.64 6.00
N VAL A 191 -13.21 15.83 6.40
CA VAL A 191 -12.36 16.85 7.04
C VAL A 191 -11.81 16.44 8.40
N THR A 192 -12.35 15.40 9.03
CA THR A 192 -11.88 14.96 10.36
C THR A 192 -10.56 14.22 10.28
N LEU A 193 -10.23 13.65 9.10
CA LEU A 193 -8.96 12.96 8.86
C LEU A 193 -7.95 13.81 8.06
N ASP A 194 -8.37 14.99 7.59
CA ASP A 194 -7.48 15.97 6.93
C ASP A 194 -6.53 16.66 7.96
N ASN A 195 -6.44 16.04 9.14
CA ASN A 195 -5.55 16.48 10.20
C ASN A 195 -4.11 16.09 9.84
N PRO A 196 -3.19 17.05 9.67
CA PRO A 196 -1.78 16.76 9.47
C PRO A 196 -1.14 15.98 10.63
N ASN A 197 -1.86 15.80 11.73
CA ASN A 197 -1.49 14.97 12.88
C ASN A 197 -2.17 13.59 12.90
N ALA A 198 -2.97 13.25 11.87
CA ALA A 198 -3.56 11.92 11.77
C ALA A 198 -2.47 10.83 11.74
N ASP A 199 -2.76 9.69 12.35
CA ASP A 199 -1.81 8.66 12.78
C ASP A 199 -0.97 7.99 11.68
N TYR A 200 -1.20 8.29 10.39
CA TYR A 200 -0.49 7.68 9.27
C TYR A 200 -0.11 8.68 8.18
N PRO A 201 0.77 9.65 8.46
CA PRO A 201 1.21 10.61 7.45
C PRO A 201 2.00 9.96 6.28
N GLY A 202 2.35 8.68 6.36
CA GLY A 202 3.17 7.98 5.37
C GLY A 202 2.41 7.34 4.20
N GLN A 203 1.07 7.30 4.22
CA GLN A 203 0.29 6.55 3.21
C GLN A 203 0.09 7.28 1.87
N VAL A 204 0.80 8.37 1.64
CA VAL A 204 0.56 9.25 0.50
C VAL A 204 1.64 9.16 -0.57
N GLY A 205 2.89 9.03 -0.16
CA GLY A 205 4.03 9.15 -1.07
C GLY A 205 4.29 7.91 -1.91
N TRP A 206 4.46 8.09 -3.22
CA TRP A 206 4.72 6.97 -4.12
C TRP A 206 6.03 6.22 -3.83
N SER A 207 7.04 6.87 -3.28
CA SER A 207 8.38 6.30 -3.09
C SER A 207 8.51 5.39 -1.88
N ALA A 208 7.69 5.60 -0.84
CA ALA A 208 7.72 4.81 0.38
C ALA A 208 6.76 3.60 0.30
N SER A 209 7.10 2.54 1.00
CA SER A 209 6.37 1.26 0.94
C SER A 209 5.01 1.27 1.62
N ASN A 210 4.68 2.30 2.40
CA ASN A 210 3.38 2.43 3.06
C ASN A 210 2.22 2.82 2.10
N THR A 211 2.38 2.57 0.83
CA THR A 211 1.40 2.82 -0.22
C THR A 211 0.91 1.51 -0.82
N PHE A 212 0.16 0.77 -0.02
CA PHE A 212 -0.53 -0.44 -0.42
C PHE A 212 -1.95 -0.46 0.17
N LEU A 213 -2.85 -1.21 -0.44
CA LEU A 213 -4.15 -1.49 0.13
C LEU A 213 -4.08 -2.78 0.93
N TRP A 214 -4.38 -2.66 2.20
CA TRP A 214 -4.69 -3.76 3.10
C TRP A 214 -6.16 -3.62 3.50
N SER A 215 -6.95 -4.65 3.23
CA SER A 215 -8.37 -4.66 3.57
C SER A 215 -8.64 -5.61 4.74
N ILE A 216 -9.73 -5.38 5.43
CA ILE A 216 -10.25 -6.24 6.50
C ILE A 216 -11.71 -6.52 6.18
N ASN A 217 -12.12 -7.79 6.12
CA ASN A 217 -13.48 -8.14 5.78
C ASN A 217 -14.52 -7.58 6.77
N ALA A 218 -14.14 -7.44 8.04
CA ALA A 218 -15.01 -6.85 9.05
C ALA A 218 -15.34 -5.36 8.80
N ASP A 219 -14.50 -4.65 8.04
CA ASP A 219 -14.75 -3.25 7.66
C ASP A 219 -15.78 -3.15 6.52
N GLY A 220 -15.91 -4.18 5.68
CA GLY A 220 -16.91 -4.27 4.60
C GLY A 220 -16.85 -3.14 3.57
N VAL A 221 -15.66 -2.54 3.35
CA VAL A 221 -15.51 -1.33 2.54
C VAL A 221 -15.58 -1.66 1.05
N GLY A 222 -16.65 -1.24 0.42
CA GLY A 222 -16.89 -1.39 -1.02
C GLY A 222 -16.09 -0.41 -1.88
N VAL A 223 -16.32 -0.48 -3.20
CA VAL A 223 -15.72 0.45 -4.17
C VAL A 223 -16.30 1.85 -3.97
N ASN A 224 -15.44 2.86 -3.99
CA ASN A 224 -15.78 4.29 -3.81
C ASN A 224 -16.38 4.67 -2.45
N GLU A 225 -16.32 3.79 -1.45
CA GLU A 225 -16.73 4.14 -0.10
C GLU A 225 -15.66 4.91 0.67
N SER A 226 -14.39 4.48 0.58
CA SER A 226 -13.27 5.16 1.27
C SER A 226 -11.95 5.02 0.53
N ASN A 227 -11.22 6.12 0.34
CA ASN A 227 -9.88 6.08 -0.26
C ASN A 227 -8.78 5.74 0.76
N SER A 228 -9.07 5.69 2.04
CA SER A 228 -8.13 5.24 3.07
C SER A 228 -8.15 3.73 3.27
N ARG A 229 -9.32 3.08 3.06
CA ARG A 229 -9.54 1.67 3.37
C ARG A 229 -9.95 0.78 2.21
N GLY A 230 -10.33 1.36 1.07
CA GLY A 230 -10.86 0.63 -0.08
C GLY A 230 -10.32 1.12 -1.41
N ILE A 231 -10.85 0.53 -2.47
CA ILE A 231 -10.68 0.97 -3.86
C ILE A 231 -11.48 2.25 -4.03
N TYR A 232 -10.86 3.30 -4.58
CA TYR A 232 -11.50 4.59 -4.69
C TYR A 232 -11.05 5.37 -5.91
N SER A 233 -12.00 5.96 -6.62
CA SER A 233 -11.75 6.87 -7.72
C SER A 233 -12.76 8.02 -7.77
N PHE A 234 -12.52 8.99 -8.66
CA PHE A 234 -13.49 10.03 -9.02
C PHE A 234 -14.19 9.74 -10.34
N HIS A 235 -14.05 8.52 -10.88
CA HIS A 235 -14.80 8.07 -12.04
C HIS A 235 -16.26 7.82 -11.67
N GLY A 236 -17.17 8.14 -12.56
CA GLY A 236 -18.60 7.86 -12.31
C GLY A 236 -18.85 6.34 -12.31
N GLY A 237 -19.43 5.85 -11.22
CA GLY A 237 -19.96 4.49 -11.12
C GLY A 237 -18.96 3.39 -10.78
N GLY A 238 -17.69 3.71 -10.47
CA GLY A 238 -16.72 2.68 -10.08
C GLY A 238 -15.26 3.14 -10.14
N ALA A 239 -14.33 2.19 -10.11
CA ALA A 239 -12.89 2.44 -10.14
C ALA A 239 -12.15 1.39 -10.98
N ASN A 240 -10.97 1.76 -11.49
CA ASN A 240 -10.12 0.84 -12.25
C ASN A 240 -9.21 0.04 -11.33
N VAL A 241 -8.99 -1.23 -11.71
CA VAL A 241 -8.02 -2.10 -11.07
C VAL A 241 -7.15 -2.80 -12.11
N GLY A 242 -5.87 -2.94 -11.81
CA GLY A 242 -4.95 -3.77 -12.60
C GLY A 242 -5.00 -5.20 -12.09
N ILE A 243 -5.21 -6.14 -13.00
CA ILE A 243 -5.25 -7.56 -12.73
C ILE A 243 -3.85 -8.17 -12.90
N ALA A 244 -3.60 -9.30 -12.26
CA ALA A 244 -2.28 -9.94 -12.26
C ALA A 244 -1.83 -10.46 -13.63
N ASP A 245 -2.75 -10.66 -14.58
CA ASP A 245 -2.45 -11.00 -15.99
C ASP A 245 -2.08 -9.79 -16.86
N GLY A 246 -2.09 -8.59 -16.27
CA GLY A 246 -1.79 -7.32 -16.95
C GLY A 246 -3.02 -6.64 -17.56
N SER A 247 -4.20 -7.22 -17.47
CA SER A 247 -5.44 -6.57 -17.91
C SER A 247 -5.90 -5.50 -16.90
N VAL A 248 -6.76 -4.60 -17.36
CA VAL A 248 -7.42 -3.60 -16.51
C VAL A 248 -8.91 -3.89 -16.51
N ARG A 249 -9.52 -3.85 -15.32
CA ARG A 249 -10.97 -3.98 -15.15
C ARG A 249 -11.54 -2.77 -14.46
N PHE A 250 -12.75 -2.41 -14.84
CA PHE A 250 -13.56 -1.43 -14.13
C PHE A 250 -14.48 -2.18 -13.15
N LEU A 251 -14.36 -1.87 -11.87
CA LEU A 251 -15.22 -2.40 -10.82
C LEU A 251 -16.31 -1.38 -10.50
N SER A 252 -17.57 -1.80 -10.57
CA SER A 252 -18.71 -0.96 -10.23
C SER A 252 -18.76 -0.63 -8.74
N ASP A 253 -19.33 0.52 -8.38
CA ASP A 253 -19.69 0.88 -7.00
C ASP A 253 -20.61 -0.15 -6.34
N SER A 254 -21.42 -0.85 -7.16
CA SER A 254 -22.33 -1.90 -6.72
C SER A 254 -21.67 -3.29 -6.64
N THR A 255 -20.37 -3.40 -6.83
CA THR A 255 -19.68 -4.69 -6.70
C THR A 255 -19.82 -5.20 -5.27
N ASP A 256 -20.34 -6.42 -5.13
CA ASP A 256 -20.47 -7.08 -3.84
C ASP A 256 -19.11 -7.22 -3.16
N PHE A 257 -19.07 -6.93 -1.87
CA PHE A 257 -17.84 -7.00 -1.11
C PHE A 257 -17.24 -8.42 -1.07
N GLU A 258 -18.06 -9.46 -1.10
CA GLU A 258 -17.59 -10.85 -1.16
C GLU A 258 -16.85 -11.15 -2.47
N ILE A 259 -17.26 -10.51 -3.57
CA ILE A 259 -16.51 -10.60 -4.84
C ILE A 259 -15.14 -9.92 -4.70
N LEU A 260 -15.09 -8.75 -4.05
CA LEU A 260 -13.82 -8.08 -3.78
C LEU A 260 -12.89 -8.95 -2.94
N VAL A 261 -13.41 -9.61 -1.89
CA VAL A 261 -12.64 -10.54 -1.05
C VAL A 261 -11.99 -11.64 -1.87
N LYS A 262 -12.72 -12.22 -2.84
CA LYS A 262 -12.19 -13.26 -3.73
C LYS A 262 -11.12 -12.73 -4.69
N LEU A 263 -11.23 -11.47 -5.12
CA LEU A 263 -10.26 -10.85 -6.03
C LEU A 263 -8.98 -10.38 -5.32
N TYR A 264 -9.00 -10.16 -4.00
CA TYR A 264 -7.85 -9.64 -3.25
C TYR A 264 -6.80 -10.71 -2.93
N GLY A 265 -7.23 -11.95 -2.69
CA GLY A 265 -6.36 -13.08 -2.40
C GLY A 265 -5.78 -13.69 -3.67
N ARG A 266 -4.61 -14.34 -3.55
CA ARG A 266 -3.93 -15.02 -4.66
C ARG A 266 -4.06 -16.55 -4.61
N SER A 267 -4.50 -17.10 -3.48
CA SER A 267 -4.51 -18.55 -3.23
C SER A 267 -5.52 -18.91 -2.12
N ASP A 268 -6.75 -18.46 -2.28
CA ASP A 268 -7.81 -18.71 -1.29
C ASP A 268 -8.83 -19.76 -1.74
N GLY A 269 -8.72 -20.24 -2.98
CA GLY A 269 -9.63 -21.21 -3.60
C GLY A 269 -11.00 -20.62 -3.96
N GLY A 270 -11.15 -19.30 -3.82
CA GLY A 270 -12.36 -18.56 -4.16
C GLY A 270 -12.29 -17.99 -5.57
N LEU A 271 -12.87 -18.68 -6.56
CA LEU A 271 -13.10 -18.06 -7.85
C LEU A 271 -14.33 -17.15 -7.76
N PRO A 272 -14.29 -15.91 -8.26
CA PRO A 272 -15.48 -15.11 -8.46
C PRO A 272 -16.34 -15.78 -9.53
N GLU A 273 -17.58 -16.09 -9.20
CA GLU A 273 -18.60 -16.55 -10.16
C GLU A 273 -19.08 -15.43 -11.06
#